data_0a2647044af8b432f690642dde3b53ac
#
_entry.id   0a2647044af8b432f690642dde3b53ac
#
_cell.length_a   1.000
_cell.length_b   1.000
_cell.length_c   1.000
_cell.angle_alpha   90.00
_cell.angle_beta   90.00
_cell.angle_gamma   90.00
#
_symmetry.space_group_name_H-M   'P 1'
#
loop_
_entity.id
_entity.type
_entity.pdbx_description
1 polymer ?
#
loop_
_entity_poly.entity_id
_entity_poly.type
_entity_poly.pdbx_seq_one_letter_code
_entity_poly.pdbx_strand_id
1 'polypeptide(L)'
;MPESQNIEYKSSWRDEYLKWICGFANANGGSIFIGKDDAGNIVGVTDAKKLLEEIPNKVRDTLGILVDVNLHTTAQGDFIEIIVEGYPYPVNYKGQFHYRSGSTKQELKGAALDKFLLQKKGKRWDGVPVPNIAVTDLKQETFEFFRKRAIKSQRIEEDILTETNEHLIENLQFKENDFLKRAAI
;
A
#
# COMPACT_ATOMS: atom_id res chain seq x y z
N MET A 1 -14.55 21.94 -8.07
CA MET A 1 -13.14 21.72 -7.70
C MET A 1 -12.52 20.81 -8.75
N PRO A 2 -11.28 20.98 -9.19
CA PRO A 2 -10.64 20.04 -10.11
C PRO A 2 -10.36 18.69 -9.45
N GLU A 3 -10.10 17.65 -10.27
CA GLU A 3 -9.60 16.36 -9.78
C GLU A 3 -8.32 16.54 -8.98
N SER A 4 -8.14 15.69 -7.95
CA SER A 4 -7.03 15.78 -7.00
C SER A 4 -6.56 14.39 -6.56
N GLN A 5 -5.60 14.34 -5.64
CA GLN A 5 -5.12 13.08 -5.04
C GLN A 5 -6.27 12.20 -4.53
N ASN A 6 -7.32 12.81 -3.96
CA ASN A 6 -8.41 12.10 -3.29
C ASN A 6 -9.77 12.27 -3.98
N ILE A 7 -9.83 12.89 -5.15
CA ILE A 7 -11.09 13.14 -5.88
C ILE A 7 -10.92 12.78 -7.35
N GLU A 8 -11.87 12.01 -7.87
CA GLU A 8 -11.99 11.65 -9.27
C GLU A 8 -13.42 11.86 -9.75
N TYR A 9 -13.60 12.38 -10.98
CA TYR A 9 -14.89 12.60 -11.61
C TYR A 9 -15.07 11.71 -12.84
N LYS A 10 -16.27 11.18 -13.04
CA LYS A 10 -16.65 10.41 -14.22
C LYS A 10 -18.09 10.71 -14.60
N SER A 11 -18.31 11.01 -15.87
CA SER A 11 -19.66 11.32 -16.37
C SER A 11 -20.61 10.13 -16.37
N SER A 12 -20.09 8.90 -16.43
CA SER A 12 -20.88 7.66 -16.39
C SER A 12 -20.08 6.54 -15.71
N TRP A 13 -20.75 5.46 -15.28
CA TRP A 13 -20.08 4.27 -14.74
C TRP A 13 -19.52 3.38 -15.85
N ARG A 14 -18.31 2.86 -15.64
CA ARG A 14 -17.70 1.76 -16.40
C ARG A 14 -16.95 0.84 -15.45
N ASP A 15 -17.02 -0.47 -15.70
CA ASP A 15 -16.36 -1.46 -14.83
C ASP A 15 -14.82 -1.30 -14.76
N GLU A 16 -14.22 -0.69 -15.77
CA GLU A 16 -12.79 -0.36 -15.73
C GLU A 16 -12.41 0.63 -14.61
N TYR A 17 -13.39 1.37 -14.06
CA TYR A 17 -13.15 2.30 -12.95
C TYR A 17 -12.86 1.61 -11.61
N LEU A 18 -13.06 0.29 -11.53
CA LEU A 18 -12.53 -0.52 -10.44
C LEU A 18 -11.01 -0.38 -10.28
N LYS A 19 -10.28 -0.03 -11.35
CA LYS A 19 -8.85 0.29 -11.28
C LYS A 19 -8.56 1.57 -10.46
N TRP A 20 -9.44 2.57 -10.53
CA TRP A 20 -9.34 3.80 -9.72
C TRP A 20 -9.64 3.50 -8.25
N ILE A 21 -10.69 2.71 -7.99
CA ILE A 21 -11.01 2.23 -6.64
C ILE A 21 -9.82 1.47 -6.04
N CYS A 22 -9.25 0.54 -6.80
CA CYS A 22 -8.01 -0.15 -6.42
C CYS A 22 -6.87 0.84 -6.12
N GLY A 23 -6.70 1.87 -6.96
CA GLY A 23 -5.70 2.90 -6.78
C GLY A 23 -5.88 3.73 -5.50
N PHE A 24 -7.10 4.11 -5.17
CA PHE A 24 -7.44 4.81 -3.93
C PHE A 24 -7.23 3.92 -2.70
N ALA A 25 -7.71 2.66 -2.75
CA ALA A 25 -7.53 1.69 -1.66
C ALA A 25 -6.05 1.42 -1.35
N ASN A 26 -5.20 1.40 -2.36
CA ASN A 26 -3.75 1.22 -2.20
C ASN A 26 -3.03 2.49 -1.72
N ALA A 27 -3.61 3.66 -1.93
CA ALA A 27 -3.10 4.95 -1.46
C ALA A 27 -3.75 5.36 -0.12
N ASN A 28 -4.22 6.58 -0.03
CA ASN A 28 -4.79 7.17 1.20
C ASN A 28 -6.33 7.23 1.17
N GLY A 29 -6.95 6.46 0.29
CA GLY A 29 -8.39 6.57 0.05
C GLY A 29 -8.78 7.78 -0.80
N GLY A 30 -10.09 7.98 -0.95
CA GLY A 30 -10.64 9.10 -1.70
C GLY A 30 -12.08 8.85 -2.16
N SER A 31 -12.63 9.77 -2.94
CA SER A 31 -13.98 9.70 -3.49
C SER A 31 -13.98 9.71 -5.01
N ILE A 32 -14.81 8.87 -5.60
CA ILE A 32 -15.11 8.87 -7.04
C ILE A 32 -16.57 9.31 -7.22
N PHE A 33 -16.78 10.32 -8.04
CA PHE A 33 -18.10 10.83 -8.34
C PHE A 33 -18.51 10.41 -9.76
N ILE A 34 -19.61 9.66 -9.87
CA ILE A 34 -20.21 9.23 -11.13
C ILE A 34 -21.40 10.12 -11.45
N GLY A 35 -21.48 10.67 -12.65
CA GLY A 35 -22.46 11.67 -13.06
C GLY A 35 -21.94 13.10 -12.95
N LYS A 36 -20.60 13.27 -12.89
CA LYS A 36 -19.93 14.57 -12.96
C LYS A 36 -18.90 14.59 -14.10
N ASP A 37 -18.74 15.75 -14.73
CA ASP A 37 -17.68 15.99 -15.72
C ASP A 37 -16.33 16.28 -15.02
N ASP A 38 -15.24 16.41 -15.80
CA ASP A 38 -13.89 16.65 -15.29
C ASP A 38 -13.76 18.01 -14.55
N ALA A 39 -14.67 18.95 -14.75
CA ALA A 39 -14.74 20.21 -14.02
C ALA A 39 -15.55 20.09 -12.70
N GLY A 40 -16.19 18.92 -12.47
CA GLY A 40 -17.02 18.65 -11.30
C GLY A 40 -18.46 19.11 -11.45
N ASN A 41 -18.90 19.55 -12.66
CA ASN A 41 -20.29 19.89 -12.91
C ASN A 41 -21.14 18.62 -12.98
N ILE A 42 -22.36 18.69 -12.50
CA ILE A 42 -23.31 17.59 -12.53
C ILE A 42 -23.84 17.42 -13.95
N VAL A 43 -23.61 16.27 -14.54
CA VAL A 43 -24.16 15.86 -15.85
C VAL A 43 -25.25 14.81 -15.70
N GLY A 44 -25.42 14.28 -14.47
CA GLY A 44 -26.38 13.26 -14.14
C GLY A 44 -25.93 11.85 -14.52
N VAL A 45 -26.52 10.85 -13.89
CA VAL A 45 -26.27 9.43 -14.16
C VAL A 45 -27.59 8.73 -14.44
N THR A 46 -27.62 7.91 -15.49
CA THR A 46 -28.73 7.01 -15.77
C THR A 46 -28.70 5.79 -14.88
N ASP A 47 -29.86 5.24 -14.52
CA ASP A 47 -30.00 4.02 -13.73
C ASP A 47 -29.29 4.07 -12.34
N ALA A 48 -29.28 5.26 -11.68
CA ALA A 48 -28.61 5.48 -10.40
C ALA A 48 -28.97 4.42 -9.35
N LYS A 49 -30.24 4.02 -9.25
CA LYS A 49 -30.68 2.96 -8.30
C LYS A 49 -30.05 1.61 -8.58
N LYS A 50 -29.93 1.23 -9.85
CA LYS A 50 -29.26 -0.01 -10.25
C LYS A 50 -27.78 0.02 -9.91
N LEU A 51 -27.10 1.14 -10.15
CA LEU A 51 -25.69 1.32 -9.84
C LEU A 51 -25.41 1.28 -8.35
N LEU A 52 -26.32 1.73 -7.47
CA LEU A 52 -26.21 1.60 -6.01
C LEU A 52 -26.10 0.14 -5.54
N GLU A 53 -26.69 -0.80 -6.26
CA GLU A 53 -26.60 -2.23 -5.96
C GLU A 53 -25.41 -2.89 -6.67
N GLU A 54 -25.17 -2.52 -7.93
CA GLU A 54 -24.14 -3.15 -8.75
C GLU A 54 -22.72 -2.78 -8.32
N ILE A 55 -22.46 -1.50 -8.01
CA ILE A 55 -21.11 -1.02 -7.72
C ILE A 55 -20.52 -1.70 -6.47
N PRO A 56 -21.21 -1.73 -5.30
CA PRO A 56 -20.65 -2.40 -4.11
C PRO A 56 -20.39 -3.89 -4.36
N ASN A 57 -21.28 -4.59 -5.07
CA ASN A 57 -21.11 -6.00 -5.39
C ASN A 57 -19.90 -6.22 -6.30
N LYS A 58 -19.74 -5.42 -7.36
CA LYS A 58 -18.60 -5.50 -8.27
C LYS A 58 -17.27 -5.21 -7.56
N VAL A 59 -17.25 -4.23 -6.65
CA VAL A 59 -16.07 -3.90 -5.86
C VAL A 59 -15.69 -5.07 -4.95
N ARG A 60 -16.64 -5.60 -4.19
CA ARG A 60 -16.42 -6.76 -3.32
C ARG A 60 -15.92 -7.97 -4.11
N ASP A 61 -16.60 -8.32 -5.20
CA ASP A 61 -16.33 -9.54 -5.96
C ASP A 61 -15.02 -9.46 -6.76
N THR A 62 -14.61 -8.26 -7.18
CA THR A 62 -13.41 -8.07 -8.00
C THR A 62 -12.18 -7.66 -7.20
N LEU A 63 -12.35 -6.80 -6.18
CA LEU A 63 -11.25 -6.22 -5.41
C LEU A 63 -11.13 -6.81 -4.00
N GLY A 64 -12.16 -7.51 -3.51
CA GLY A 64 -12.19 -8.08 -2.16
C GLY A 64 -12.27 -7.04 -1.05
N ILE A 65 -12.76 -5.84 -1.33
CA ILE A 65 -12.90 -4.73 -0.38
C ILE A 65 -14.33 -4.22 -0.33
N LEU A 66 -14.64 -3.42 0.67
CA LEU A 66 -15.92 -2.73 0.80
C LEU A 66 -15.72 -1.23 0.52
N VAL A 67 -16.77 -0.59 0.03
CA VAL A 67 -16.84 0.86 -0.22
C VAL A 67 -18.22 1.37 0.17
N ASP A 68 -18.30 2.64 0.57
CA ASP A 68 -19.58 3.32 0.74
C ASP A 68 -20.02 3.89 -0.59
N VAL A 69 -21.28 3.70 -0.94
CA VAL A 69 -21.87 4.20 -2.19
C VAL A 69 -23.11 5.01 -1.87
N ASN A 70 -23.05 6.31 -2.13
CA ASN A 70 -24.10 7.26 -1.79
C ASN A 70 -24.73 7.85 -3.05
N LEU A 71 -26.05 7.89 -3.11
CA LEU A 71 -26.79 8.62 -4.13
C LEU A 71 -27.09 10.05 -3.67
N HIS A 72 -26.73 11.00 -4.50
CA HIS A 72 -27.05 12.41 -4.32
C HIS A 72 -28.05 12.85 -5.39
N THR A 73 -29.23 13.31 -4.96
CA THR A 73 -30.27 13.85 -5.85
C THR A 73 -30.28 15.37 -5.76
N THR A 74 -30.12 16.02 -6.91
CA THR A 74 -30.10 17.49 -7.02
C THR A 74 -31.04 17.98 -8.11
N ALA A 75 -31.29 19.27 -8.15
CA ALA A 75 -32.07 19.90 -9.23
C ALA A 75 -31.42 19.76 -10.62
N GLN A 76 -30.10 19.54 -10.68
CA GLN A 76 -29.34 19.37 -11.93
C GLN A 76 -29.25 17.90 -12.37
N GLY A 77 -29.65 16.96 -11.52
CA GLY A 77 -29.61 15.52 -11.79
C GLY A 77 -29.05 14.71 -10.63
N ASP A 78 -29.10 13.41 -10.79
CA ASP A 78 -28.57 12.46 -9.82
C ASP A 78 -27.10 12.17 -10.10
N PHE A 79 -26.29 12.05 -9.04
CA PHE A 79 -24.92 11.54 -9.12
C PHE A 79 -24.60 10.58 -7.96
N ILE A 80 -23.64 9.70 -8.15
CA ILE A 80 -23.21 8.73 -7.14
C ILE A 80 -21.83 9.11 -6.64
N GLU A 81 -21.64 9.06 -5.33
CA GLU A 81 -20.35 9.16 -4.66
C GLU A 81 -19.94 7.77 -4.16
N ILE A 82 -18.75 7.35 -4.52
CA ILE A 82 -18.11 6.13 -4.03
C ILE A 82 -16.96 6.55 -3.12
N ILE A 83 -17.07 6.26 -1.82
CA ILE A 83 -16.04 6.57 -0.83
C ILE A 83 -15.18 5.32 -0.63
N VAL A 84 -13.90 5.47 -0.85
CA VAL A 84 -12.90 4.39 -0.75
C VAL A 84 -11.95 4.71 0.39
N GLU A 85 -11.85 3.83 1.37
CA GLU A 85 -10.85 3.95 2.43
C GLU A 85 -9.46 3.47 1.95
N GLY A 86 -8.40 3.99 2.60
CA GLY A 86 -7.06 3.47 2.40
C GLY A 86 -6.88 2.13 3.13
N TYR A 87 -6.60 1.05 2.40
CA TYR A 87 -6.45 -0.28 2.98
C TYR A 87 -5.00 -0.52 3.45
N PRO A 88 -4.79 -1.15 4.61
CA PRO A 88 -3.45 -1.49 5.10
C PRO A 88 -2.81 -2.64 4.30
N TYR A 89 -3.62 -3.44 3.61
CA TYR A 89 -3.17 -4.56 2.78
C TYR A 89 -3.16 -4.19 1.29
N PRO A 90 -2.33 -4.85 0.46
CA PRO A 90 -2.32 -4.59 -0.97
C PRO A 90 -3.60 -5.11 -1.64
N VAL A 91 -4.30 -4.22 -2.34
CA VAL A 91 -5.49 -4.53 -3.13
C VAL A 91 -5.08 -4.67 -4.60
N ASN A 92 -5.59 -5.69 -5.31
CA ASN A 92 -5.32 -5.88 -6.72
C ASN A 92 -6.61 -5.91 -7.55
N TYR A 93 -6.52 -5.47 -8.79
CA TYR A 93 -7.55 -5.62 -9.81
C TYR A 93 -7.07 -6.64 -10.84
N LYS A 94 -7.64 -7.85 -10.81
CA LYS A 94 -7.28 -8.94 -11.74
C LYS A 94 -5.77 -9.19 -11.83
N GLY A 95 -5.09 -9.23 -10.66
CA GLY A 95 -3.65 -9.43 -10.57
C GLY A 95 -2.80 -8.18 -10.78
N GLN A 96 -3.38 -7.05 -11.16
CA GLN A 96 -2.68 -5.78 -11.32
C GLN A 96 -2.84 -4.90 -10.07
N PHE A 97 -1.76 -4.28 -9.63
CA PHE A 97 -1.77 -3.33 -8.52
C PHE A 97 -1.77 -1.90 -9.07
N HIS A 98 -2.79 -1.15 -8.73
CA HIS A 98 -2.90 0.27 -9.10
C HIS A 98 -2.69 1.14 -7.86
N TYR A 99 -2.11 2.32 -8.07
CA TYR A 99 -1.83 3.30 -7.04
C TYR A 99 -2.24 4.69 -7.51
N ARG A 100 -2.88 5.47 -6.64
CA ARG A 100 -3.24 6.86 -6.92
C ARG A 100 -2.09 7.78 -6.55
N SER A 101 -1.59 8.54 -7.52
CA SER A 101 -0.55 9.55 -7.32
C SER A 101 -0.93 10.84 -8.05
N GLY A 102 -1.15 11.90 -7.29
CA GLY A 102 -1.76 13.13 -7.81
C GLY A 102 -3.15 12.86 -8.38
N SER A 103 -3.46 13.38 -9.56
CA SER A 103 -4.70 13.10 -10.28
C SER A 103 -4.61 11.88 -11.21
N THR A 104 -3.55 11.07 -11.12
CA THR A 104 -3.34 9.93 -12.01
C THR A 104 -3.45 8.58 -11.29
N LYS A 105 -3.95 7.58 -12.00
CA LYS A 105 -3.90 6.19 -11.60
C LYS A 105 -2.74 5.50 -12.33
N GLN A 106 -1.82 4.95 -11.57
CA GLN A 106 -0.63 4.26 -12.10
C GLN A 106 -0.70 2.76 -11.80
N GLU A 107 -0.32 1.92 -12.75
CA GLU A 107 -0.09 0.50 -12.51
C GLU A 107 1.32 0.32 -11.95
N LEU A 108 1.43 -0.33 -10.79
CA LEU A 108 2.71 -0.63 -10.16
C LEU A 108 3.37 -1.84 -10.83
N LYS A 109 4.63 -1.70 -11.23
CA LYS A 109 5.45 -2.76 -11.86
C LYS A 109 6.88 -2.73 -11.34
N GLY A 110 7.59 -3.87 -11.45
CA GLY A 110 9.01 -3.98 -11.10
C GLY A 110 9.30 -3.48 -9.68
N ALA A 111 10.37 -2.72 -9.52
CA ALA A 111 10.84 -2.22 -8.22
C ALA A 111 9.80 -1.38 -7.45
N ALA A 112 8.91 -0.64 -8.16
CA ALA A 112 7.85 0.10 -7.51
C ALA A 112 6.81 -0.83 -6.88
N LEU A 113 6.45 -1.92 -7.54
CA LEU A 113 5.57 -2.95 -7.00
C LEU A 113 6.21 -3.66 -5.80
N ASP A 114 7.46 -4.07 -5.92
CA ASP A 114 8.18 -4.75 -4.83
C ASP A 114 8.24 -3.87 -3.57
N LYS A 115 8.60 -2.59 -3.74
CA LYS A 115 8.63 -1.62 -2.65
C LYS A 115 7.25 -1.46 -2.00
N PHE A 116 6.19 -1.32 -2.81
CA PHE A 116 4.82 -1.18 -2.33
C PHE A 116 4.38 -2.41 -1.53
N LEU A 117 4.61 -3.62 -2.04
CA LEU A 117 4.23 -4.86 -1.36
C LEU A 117 4.97 -5.03 -0.03
N LEU A 118 6.26 -4.70 0.03
CA LEU A 118 7.04 -4.71 1.26
C LEU A 118 6.47 -3.73 2.30
N GLN A 119 6.17 -2.50 1.87
CA GLN A 119 5.59 -1.48 2.75
C GLN A 119 4.23 -1.89 3.31
N LYS A 120 3.33 -2.45 2.48
CA LYS A 120 2.02 -2.94 2.92
C LYS A 120 2.12 -4.15 3.87
N LYS A 121 3.20 -4.93 3.79
CA LYS A 121 3.51 -6.01 4.75
C LYS A 121 4.21 -5.53 6.02
N GLY A 122 4.41 -4.23 6.19
CA GLY A 122 5.15 -3.66 7.32
C GLY A 122 6.65 -3.97 7.29
N LYS A 123 7.17 -4.42 6.14
CA LYS A 123 8.59 -4.72 5.95
C LYS A 123 9.30 -3.61 5.18
N ARG A 124 10.51 -3.30 5.59
CA ARG A 124 11.45 -2.50 4.81
C ARG A 124 12.41 -3.43 4.07
N TRP A 125 13.13 -2.91 3.11
CA TRP A 125 14.11 -3.70 2.33
C TRP A 125 15.18 -4.35 3.21
N ASP A 126 15.63 -3.67 4.23
CA ASP A 126 16.60 -4.13 5.23
C ASP A 126 16.06 -5.24 6.15
N GLY A 127 14.73 -5.29 6.34
CA GLY A 127 14.03 -6.32 7.12
C GLY A 127 13.70 -7.61 6.35
N VAL A 128 14.08 -7.72 5.07
CA VAL A 128 13.76 -8.91 4.26
C VAL A 128 14.75 -10.03 4.60
N PRO A 129 14.25 -11.25 4.97
CA PRO A 129 15.11 -12.42 5.16
C PRO A 129 15.84 -12.80 3.88
N VAL A 130 17.11 -13.19 3.99
CA VAL A 130 17.94 -13.65 2.87
C VAL A 130 18.21 -15.14 3.05
N PRO A 131 17.81 -16.00 2.14
CA PRO A 131 18.06 -17.44 2.23
C PRO A 131 19.54 -17.78 1.97
N ASN A 132 19.98 -18.90 2.54
CA ASN A 132 21.30 -19.49 2.31
C ASN A 132 22.50 -18.63 2.76
N ILE A 133 22.29 -17.74 3.76
CA ILE A 133 23.38 -17.02 4.43
C ILE A 133 23.27 -17.30 5.93
N ALA A 134 24.35 -17.81 6.50
CA ALA A 134 24.49 -18.04 7.96
C ALA A 134 25.31 -16.92 8.62
N VAL A 135 25.27 -16.85 9.95
CA VAL A 135 26.10 -15.90 10.72
C VAL A 135 27.58 -16.13 10.48
N THR A 136 27.99 -17.38 10.27
CA THR A 136 29.36 -17.80 9.95
C THR A 136 29.88 -17.30 8.60
N ASP A 137 28.99 -16.91 7.69
CA ASP A 137 29.37 -16.34 6.39
C ASP A 137 29.68 -14.84 6.49
N LEU A 138 29.31 -14.22 7.61
CA LEU A 138 29.60 -12.80 7.87
C LEU A 138 31.04 -12.61 8.33
N LYS A 139 31.70 -11.55 7.84
CA LYS A 139 33.09 -11.27 8.18
C LYS A 139 33.23 -10.88 9.65
N GLN A 140 34.13 -11.54 10.35
CA GLN A 140 34.47 -11.27 11.77
C GLN A 140 34.86 -9.81 12.01
N GLU A 141 35.62 -9.22 11.09
CA GLU A 141 36.02 -7.81 11.14
C GLU A 141 34.82 -6.83 11.20
N THR A 142 33.70 -7.18 10.55
CA THR A 142 32.48 -6.36 10.59
C THR A 142 31.88 -6.35 12.00
N PHE A 143 31.85 -7.49 12.68
CA PHE A 143 31.39 -7.58 14.07
C PHE A 143 32.26 -6.78 15.02
N GLU A 144 33.59 -6.84 14.88
CA GLU A 144 34.52 -6.06 15.68
C GLU A 144 34.32 -4.56 15.44
N PHE A 145 34.19 -4.15 14.21
CA PHE A 145 33.92 -2.75 13.85
C PHE A 145 32.57 -2.26 14.41
N PHE A 146 31.54 -3.09 14.31
CA PHE A 146 30.21 -2.80 14.87
C PHE A 146 30.30 -2.60 16.38
N ARG A 147 30.93 -3.55 17.14
CA ARG A 147 31.09 -3.48 18.58
C ARG A 147 31.83 -2.20 19.03
N LYS A 148 32.92 -1.87 18.37
CA LYS A 148 33.66 -0.62 18.65
C LYS A 148 32.80 0.63 18.49
N ARG A 149 31.96 0.68 17.44
CA ARG A 149 31.06 1.80 17.23
C ARG A 149 29.87 1.82 18.19
N ALA A 150 29.31 0.66 18.51
CA ALA A 150 28.20 0.53 19.43
C ALA A 150 28.58 0.99 20.85
N ILE A 151 29.73 0.57 21.36
CA ILE A 151 30.29 1.05 22.65
C ILE A 151 30.41 2.57 22.63
N LYS A 152 30.98 3.16 21.58
CA LYS A 152 31.15 4.61 21.48
C LYS A 152 29.80 5.36 21.42
N SER A 153 28.77 4.76 20.83
CA SER A 153 27.47 5.38 20.70
C SER A 153 26.57 5.25 21.92
N GLN A 154 26.86 4.33 22.82
CA GLN A 154 26.09 4.02 24.04
C GLN A 154 24.60 3.72 23.78
N ARG A 155 24.27 3.19 22.60
CA ARG A 155 22.88 2.87 22.21
C ARG A 155 22.50 1.41 22.46
N ILE A 156 23.48 0.57 22.77
CA ILE A 156 23.33 -0.86 23.01
C ILE A 156 24.05 -1.15 24.33
N GLU A 157 23.45 -1.95 25.18
CA GLU A 157 24.01 -2.36 26.46
C GLU A 157 25.31 -3.15 26.25
N GLU A 158 26.32 -2.94 27.13
CA GLU A 158 27.65 -3.51 26.94
C GLU A 158 27.66 -5.03 27.06
N ASP A 159 26.79 -5.61 27.88
CA ASP A 159 26.65 -7.06 28.05
C ASP A 159 26.26 -7.74 26.73
N ILE A 160 25.32 -7.17 25.97
CA ILE A 160 24.95 -7.65 24.63
C ILE A 160 26.15 -7.63 23.68
N LEU A 161 27.00 -6.60 23.77
CA LEU A 161 28.18 -6.45 22.91
C LEU A 161 29.31 -7.43 23.22
N THR A 162 29.30 -8.08 24.38
CA THR A 162 30.27 -9.09 24.77
C THR A 162 29.89 -10.51 24.40
N GLU A 163 28.64 -10.73 24.00
CA GLU A 163 28.13 -12.04 23.61
C GLU A 163 28.70 -12.56 22.26
N THR A 164 28.38 -13.82 21.92
CA THR A 164 28.75 -14.41 20.64
C THR A 164 28.10 -13.65 19.48
N ASN A 165 28.63 -13.82 18.27
CA ASN A 165 28.02 -13.17 17.07
C ASN A 165 26.59 -13.64 16.83
N GLU A 166 26.29 -14.91 17.09
CA GLU A 166 24.96 -15.49 16.99
C GLU A 166 23.97 -14.79 17.92
N HIS A 167 24.32 -14.69 19.22
CA HIS A 167 23.47 -14.02 20.21
C HIS A 167 23.34 -12.53 19.94
N LEU A 168 24.40 -11.87 19.48
CA LEU A 168 24.36 -10.47 19.08
C LEU A 168 23.34 -10.25 17.94
N ILE A 169 23.36 -11.09 16.92
CA ILE A 169 22.43 -11.04 15.78
C ILE A 169 20.98 -11.29 16.25
N GLU A 170 20.76 -12.20 17.20
CA GLU A 170 19.44 -12.49 17.76
C GLU A 170 18.93 -11.33 18.62
N ASN A 171 19.72 -10.82 19.54
CA ASN A 171 19.36 -9.69 20.40
C ASN A 171 19.05 -8.42 19.61
N LEU A 172 19.75 -8.19 18.49
CA LEU A 172 19.49 -7.08 17.57
C LEU A 172 18.32 -7.36 16.60
N GLN A 173 17.65 -8.52 16.73
CA GLN A 173 16.53 -8.93 15.88
C GLN A 173 16.86 -8.96 14.38
N PHE A 174 18.11 -9.31 14.03
CA PHE A 174 18.55 -9.45 12.64
C PHE A 174 18.28 -10.83 12.05
N LYS A 175 17.51 -11.69 12.74
CA LYS A 175 16.96 -12.95 12.23
C LYS A 175 15.45 -12.93 12.14
N GLU A 176 14.91 -13.69 11.19
CA GLU A 176 13.49 -14.01 11.06
C GLU A 176 13.36 -15.41 10.46
N ASN A 177 12.69 -16.35 11.18
CA ASN A 177 12.54 -17.75 10.77
C ASN A 177 13.88 -18.42 10.37
N ASP A 178 14.91 -18.27 11.20
CA ASP A 178 16.30 -18.77 11.01
C ASP A 178 17.08 -18.14 9.84
N PHE A 179 16.51 -17.19 9.11
CA PHE A 179 17.22 -16.45 8.07
C PHE A 179 17.70 -15.08 8.57
N LEU A 180 18.90 -14.69 8.14
CA LEU A 180 19.40 -13.35 8.37
C LEU A 180 18.61 -12.31 7.58
N LYS A 181 18.31 -11.17 8.20
CA LYS A 181 17.76 -10.01 7.49
C LYS A 181 18.87 -9.30 6.72
N ARG A 182 18.52 -8.65 5.62
CA ARG A 182 19.49 -7.89 4.79
C ARG A 182 20.28 -6.83 5.57
N ALA A 183 19.69 -6.26 6.61
CA ALA A 183 20.38 -5.31 7.48
C ALA A 183 21.62 -5.91 8.19
N ALA A 184 21.73 -7.25 8.29
CA ALA A 184 22.85 -7.94 8.93
C ALA A 184 23.98 -8.27 7.96
N ILE A 185 23.77 -8.14 6.66
CA ILE A 185 24.67 -8.52 5.57
C ILE A 185 25.35 -7.28 4.98
#